data_b0bad716292c32074928c903c4be790d
#
_entry.id   b0bad716292c32074928c903c4be790d
#
_cell.length_a   1.000
_cell.length_b   1.000
_cell.length_c   1.000
_cell.angle_alpha   90.00
_cell.angle_beta   90.00
_cell.angle_gamma   90.00
#
_symmetry.space_group_name_H-M   'P 1'
#
loop_
_entity.id
_entity.type
_entity.pdbx_description
1 polymer ?
#
loop_
_entity_poly.entity_id
_entity_poly.type
_entity_poly.pdbx_seq_one_letter_code
_entity_poly.pdbx_strand_id
1 'polypeptide(L)'
;MLTTKTTRFRRAIVLTAVLGLVAAACGGDDDDSAADEPADTEAPAAEPADTTAEEPATAEEPATAEEPATAEEPATAEEPATAEESSGEPVTIDWWHIQNTEPATSNWQSVADQFMADHPNVTIDITVMENEAFKAAIQTNMQAGDVPDLFQSWGGGGLLQQVDAGLVQDISGEVGDVADDLTGVGSFSFDSATYGLPWKVGMVGFWYNKDLFEQAGLEAPADTWDGLLEQVQTLKDAGITPIAVGAGDKWPAHFWYSYLMVRLCGSDGMVEIAMDNNFERDCVIEAGQKVLDLVALDPFQEGYLGAGWDAPDGESGTMANQGAAMDLMGQWGPGAFASQLGLDNAVDLPWNLGWAPFPEVAGGAGVPTEGFGGVDGFVVGKDAPPEAVEFLKYIVSPDVQREISIDQPLPANREAADAVTDPNQLAVFEGLSQLTFLQQYLDQFFTPEVGGMVNDQTALLFGDATTPEDAAAAITATAGG
;
A
#
# COMPACT_ATOMS: atom_id res chain seq x y z
N MET A 1 42.01 29.95 -15.26
CA MET A 1 42.86 29.50 -14.15
C MET A 1 42.32 30.13 -12.88
N LEU A 2 41.48 29.41 -12.15
CA LEU A 2 41.15 29.69 -10.74
C LEU A 2 40.81 28.34 -10.12
N THR A 3 41.68 27.89 -9.25
CA THR A 3 41.60 26.65 -8.48
C THR A 3 40.75 26.88 -7.23
N THR A 4 39.66 26.18 -7.10
CA THR A 4 38.89 26.16 -5.86
C THR A 4 39.26 24.90 -5.03
N LYS A 5 39.74 25.12 -3.82
CA LYS A 5 40.12 24.09 -2.85
C LYS A 5 38.86 23.60 -2.14
N THR A 6 38.57 22.32 -2.21
CA THR A 6 37.61 21.62 -1.38
C THR A 6 38.25 21.29 -0.03
N THR A 7 37.66 21.79 1.04
CA THR A 7 38.08 21.52 2.43
C THR A 7 37.19 20.39 2.98
N ARG A 8 37.77 19.21 3.17
CA ARG A 8 37.12 18.07 3.87
C ARG A 8 37.20 18.32 5.36
N PHE A 9 36.08 18.45 6.03
CA PHE A 9 35.96 18.40 7.50
C PHE A 9 35.79 16.94 7.95
N ARG A 10 36.82 16.40 8.61
CA ARG A 10 36.74 15.16 9.38
C ARG A 10 36.25 15.55 10.79
N ARG A 11 35.09 15.09 11.21
CA ARG A 11 34.68 15.11 12.62
C ARG A 11 35.09 13.80 13.29
N ALA A 12 35.93 13.91 14.29
CA ALA A 12 36.31 12.82 15.16
C ALA A 12 35.25 12.67 16.25
N ILE A 13 34.71 11.45 16.41
CA ILE A 13 33.80 11.07 17.49
C ILE A 13 34.67 10.70 18.71
N VAL A 14 34.47 11.38 19.81
CA VAL A 14 35.02 11.02 21.12
C VAL A 14 33.95 10.27 21.90
N LEU A 15 34.19 8.97 22.11
CA LEU A 15 33.41 8.14 23.04
C LEU A 15 33.81 8.46 24.47
N THR A 16 32.84 8.87 25.31
CA THR A 16 33.02 8.90 26.75
C THR A 16 31.98 7.99 27.40
N ALA A 17 32.44 6.85 27.87
CA ALA A 17 31.67 5.91 28.69
C ALA A 17 31.59 6.45 30.15
N VAL A 18 30.39 6.52 30.70
CA VAL A 18 30.16 6.71 32.12
C VAL A 18 29.36 5.54 32.69
N LEU A 19 30.06 4.70 33.45
CA LEU A 19 29.48 3.70 34.36
C LEU A 19 28.96 4.40 35.62
N GLY A 20 27.72 4.15 35.98
CA GLY A 20 27.17 4.59 37.27
C GLY A 20 26.36 3.48 37.93
N LEU A 21 26.87 3.01 39.08
CA LEU A 21 26.39 1.90 39.91
C LEU A 21 25.04 2.14 40.58
N VAL A 22 24.33 1.02 40.73
CA VAL A 22 23.14 0.75 41.54
C VAL A 22 23.50 0.78 43.05
N ALA A 23 22.64 1.32 43.87
CA ALA A 23 22.52 0.95 45.29
C ALA A 23 21.04 0.88 45.69
N ALA A 24 20.67 -0.29 46.18
CA ALA A 24 19.41 -0.61 46.82
C ALA A 24 19.39 -0.10 48.29
N ALA A 25 18.22 0.30 48.75
CA ALA A 25 17.93 0.33 50.19
C ALA A 25 16.44 0.02 50.42
N CYS A 26 16.24 -0.99 51.28
CA CYS A 26 14.99 -1.46 51.86
C CYS A 26 14.54 -0.63 53.05
N GLY A 27 13.24 -0.78 53.40
CA GLY A 27 12.64 -0.47 54.73
C GLY A 27 11.44 0.46 54.56
N GLY A 28 10.22 0.14 54.94
CA GLY A 28 9.64 -0.65 55.99
C GLY A 28 8.52 0.15 56.62
N ASP A 29 7.39 -0.53 56.68
CA ASP A 29 6.36 -0.53 57.73
C ASP A 29 5.13 0.42 57.67
N ASP A 30 4.00 -0.27 57.60
CA ASP A 30 2.75 -0.18 58.43
C ASP A 30 1.75 0.98 58.21
N ASP A 31 0.53 0.73 57.81
CA ASP A 31 -0.65 0.40 58.60
C ASP A 31 -1.97 0.47 57.78
N ASP A 32 -2.74 -0.64 57.92
CA ASP A 32 -4.20 -0.82 57.99
C ASP A 32 -5.19 0.06 57.19
N SER A 33 -6.02 -0.61 56.35
CA SER A 33 -7.48 -0.76 56.55
C SER A 33 -8.16 -1.57 55.45
N ALA A 34 -8.71 -2.73 55.89
CA ALA A 34 -9.97 -3.40 55.59
C ALA A 34 -10.60 -3.35 54.17
N ALA A 35 -10.61 -4.53 53.58
CA ALA A 35 -11.74 -5.34 53.12
C ALA A 35 -12.84 -4.69 52.26
N ASP A 36 -13.02 -5.25 51.04
CA ASP A 36 -14.26 -5.91 50.62
C ASP A 36 -13.96 -6.81 49.40
N GLU A 37 -14.22 -8.11 49.61
CA GLU A 37 -14.27 -9.11 48.51
C GLU A 37 -15.56 -8.94 47.72
N PRO A 38 -15.55 -9.09 46.38
CA PRO A 38 -16.76 -9.48 45.66
C PRO A 38 -16.77 -10.99 45.37
N ALA A 39 -17.93 -11.55 45.63
CA ALA A 39 -18.33 -12.93 45.57
C ALA A 39 -18.08 -13.64 44.23
N ASP A 40 -17.65 -14.90 44.34
CA ASP A 40 -17.74 -15.94 43.33
C ASP A 40 -19.16 -16.08 42.76
N THR A 41 -19.25 -16.04 41.42
CA THR A 41 -20.42 -16.55 40.70
C THR A 41 -19.97 -17.74 39.85
N GLU A 42 -20.29 -18.94 40.32
CA GLU A 42 -20.14 -20.17 39.58
C GLU A 42 -20.98 -20.14 38.29
N ALA A 43 -20.34 -20.49 37.16
CA ALA A 43 -21.03 -20.86 35.94
C ALA A 43 -21.37 -22.35 35.97
N PRO A 44 -22.58 -22.78 35.55
CA PRO A 44 -22.96 -24.20 35.58
C PRO A 44 -22.31 -24.98 34.43
N ALA A 45 -21.76 -26.13 34.77
CA ALA A 45 -21.21 -27.12 33.85
C ALA A 45 -22.33 -27.69 32.96
N ALA A 46 -22.10 -27.76 31.67
CA ALA A 46 -22.91 -28.49 30.71
C ALA A 46 -22.45 -29.96 30.67
N GLU A 47 -23.40 -30.88 30.86
CA GLU A 47 -23.23 -32.32 30.70
C GLU A 47 -22.96 -32.71 29.22
N PRO A 48 -22.15 -33.75 28.94
CA PRO A 48 -21.90 -34.22 27.59
C PRO A 48 -23.07 -35.08 27.07
N ALA A 49 -23.53 -34.74 25.86
CA ALA A 49 -24.51 -35.54 25.13
C ALA A 49 -23.90 -36.86 24.63
N ASP A 50 -24.58 -37.92 24.93
CA ASP A 50 -24.37 -39.30 24.53
C ASP A 50 -24.60 -39.47 23.01
N THR A 51 -23.54 -39.81 22.25
CA THR A 51 -23.65 -40.19 20.84
C THR A 51 -23.51 -41.69 20.70
N THR A 52 -24.67 -42.37 20.54
CA THR A 52 -24.78 -43.77 20.12
C THR A 52 -24.12 -43.97 18.75
N ALA A 53 -23.14 -44.86 18.71
CA ALA A 53 -22.51 -45.35 17.49
C ALA A 53 -23.46 -46.29 16.72
N GLU A 54 -23.70 -46.02 15.44
CA GLU A 54 -24.27 -46.99 14.49
C GLU A 54 -23.17 -47.91 13.95
N GLU A 55 -23.46 -49.21 13.92
CA GLU A 55 -22.61 -50.26 13.35
C GLU A 55 -22.47 -50.14 11.82
N PRO A 56 -21.32 -50.55 11.24
CA PRO A 56 -21.13 -50.51 9.78
C PRO A 56 -21.81 -51.75 9.12
N ALA A 57 -22.51 -51.47 8.01
CA ALA A 57 -23.13 -52.46 7.16
C ALA A 57 -22.09 -53.35 6.46
N THR A 58 -22.44 -54.63 6.39
CA THR A 58 -21.72 -55.78 5.80
C THR A 58 -21.35 -55.58 4.33
N ALA A 59 -20.10 -55.94 3.99
CA ALA A 59 -19.55 -56.00 2.62
C ALA A 59 -20.21 -57.12 1.82
N GLU A 60 -20.65 -56.83 0.57
CA GLU A 60 -21.03 -57.82 -0.43
C GLU A 60 -19.79 -58.41 -1.13
N GLU A 61 -19.85 -59.72 -1.42
CA GLU A 61 -18.81 -60.50 -2.10
C GLU A 61 -18.63 -60.09 -3.55
N PRO A 62 -17.38 -60.22 -4.11
CA PRO A 62 -17.10 -59.86 -5.51
C PRO A 62 -17.55 -60.98 -6.47
N ALA A 63 -18.21 -60.55 -7.57
CA ALA A 63 -18.59 -61.41 -8.66
C ALA A 63 -17.35 -61.89 -9.46
N THR A 64 -17.46 -63.12 -9.92
CA THR A 64 -16.51 -63.94 -10.68
C THR A 64 -15.94 -63.25 -11.94
N ALA A 65 -14.65 -63.40 -12.11
CA ALA A 65 -13.85 -62.98 -13.30
C ALA A 65 -14.25 -63.77 -14.57
N GLU A 66 -14.47 -63.08 -15.68
CA GLU A 66 -14.47 -63.65 -17.05
C GLU A 66 -13.04 -63.69 -17.60
N GLU A 67 -12.74 -64.74 -18.41
CA GLU A 67 -11.43 -65.01 -19.01
C GLU A 67 -11.04 -63.94 -20.07
N PRO A 68 -9.74 -63.65 -20.27
CA PRO A 68 -9.30 -62.59 -21.17
C PRO A 68 -9.28 -63.03 -22.62
N ALA A 69 -9.84 -62.19 -23.49
CA ALA A 69 -9.71 -62.29 -24.93
C ALA A 69 -8.24 -61.98 -25.38
N THR A 70 -7.81 -62.72 -26.38
CA THR A 70 -6.47 -62.70 -27.02
C THR A 70 -5.95 -61.30 -27.33
N ALA A 71 -4.68 -61.07 -26.94
CA ALA A 71 -3.90 -59.90 -27.22
C ALA A 71 -3.63 -59.71 -28.72
N GLU A 72 -3.96 -58.47 -29.20
CA GLU A 72 -3.36 -57.94 -30.43
C GLU A 72 -1.97 -57.34 -30.08
N GLU A 73 -1.03 -57.50 -30.99
CA GLU A 73 0.34 -56.98 -30.86
C GLU A 73 0.35 -55.47 -30.66
N PRO A 74 1.21 -54.92 -29.76
CA PRO A 74 1.26 -53.48 -29.56
C PRO A 74 1.89 -52.78 -30.74
N ALA A 75 1.19 -51.77 -31.29
CA ALA A 75 1.78 -50.77 -32.17
C ALA A 75 3.00 -50.13 -31.44
N THR A 76 4.07 -49.98 -32.20
CA THR A 76 5.31 -49.33 -31.73
C THR A 76 4.96 -48.03 -31.03
N ALA A 77 5.30 -47.95 -29.75
CA ALA A 77 5.25 -46.71 -28.97
C ALA A 77 6.21 -45.72 -29.64
N GLU A 78 5.68 -44.56 -30.06
CA GLU A 78 6.51 -43.39 -30.28
C GLU A 78 7.21 -43.08 -28.93
N GLU A 79 8.53 -42.96 -29.00
CA GLU A 79 9.30 -42.49 -27.86
C GLU A 79 8.70 -41.15 -27.38
N PRO A 80 8.49 -40.95 -26.06
CA PRO A 80 8.10 -39.68 -25.57
C PRO A 80 9.15 -38.65 -25.99
N ALA A 81 8.70 -37.53 -26.59
CA ALA A 81 9.57 -36.41 -26.84
C ALA A 81 10.35 -36.12 -25.56
N THR A 82 11.66 -36.22 -25.66
CA THR A 82 12.57 -35.80 -24.58
C THR A 82 12.20 -34.40 -24.21
N ALA A 83 11.72 -34.21 -22.97
CA ALA A 83 11.66 -32.89 -22.37
C ALA A 83 13.06 -32.27 -22.54
N GLU A 84 13.15 -31.11 -23.14
CA GLU A 84 14.42 -30.37 -23.19
C GLU A 84 14.84 -30.18 -21.72
N GLU A 85 15.98 -30.80 -21.34
CA GLU A 85 16.55 -30.62 -20.02
C GLU A 85 16.83 -29.10 -19.88
N SER A 86 16.26 -28.44 -18.85
CA SER A 86 16.56 -27.07 -18.53
C SER A 86 18.05 -26.87 -18.44
N SER A 87 18.64 -26.00 -19.24
CA SER A 87 20.07 -25.85 -19.38
C SER A 87 20.75 -25.06 -18.24
N GLY A 88 20.00 -24.66 -17.21
CA GLY A 88 20.45 -23.84 -16.07
C GLY A 88 20.56 -24.63 -14.76
N GLU A 89 21.41 -24.15 -13.84
CA GLU A 89 21.36 -24.60 -12.44
C GLU A 89 20.03 -24.19 -11.81
N PRO A 90 19.44 -24.99 -10.88
CA PRO A 90 18.21 -24.61 -10.19
C PRO A 90 18.40 -23.30 -9.40
N VAL A 91 17.47 -22.35 -9.59
CA VAL A 91 17.45 -21.04 -8.95
C VAL A 91 16.12 -20.86 -8.24
N THR A 92 16.14 -20.32 -7.02
CA THR A 92 14.92 -19.88 -6.32
C THR A 92 14.96 -18.36 -6.17
N ILE A 93 13.84 -17.70 -6.42
CA ILE A 93 13.63 -16.26 -6.23
C ILE A 93 12.65 -16.11 -5.08
N ASP A 94 13.05 -15.47 -3.99
CA ASP A 94 12.18 -15.08 -2.88
C ASP A 94 11.53 -13.74 -3.22
N TRP A 95 10.20 -13.75 -3.48
CA TRP A 95 9.45 -12.58 -3.92
C TRP A 95 8.41 -12.15 -2.90
N TRP A 96 8.57 -10.94 -2.34
CA TRP A 96 7.69 -10.38 -1.31
C TRP A 96 6.86 -9.23 -1.84
N HIS A 97 5.52 -9.30 -1.65
CA HIS A 97 4.61 -8.25 -2.05
C HIS A 97 3.39 -8.12 -1.13
N ILE A 98 2.59 -7.07 -1.37
CA ILE A 98 1.44 -6.70 -0.53
C ILE A 98 0.09 -6.96 -1.21
N GLN A 99 0.05 -7.66 -2.34
CA GLN A 99 -1.19 -7.94 -3.07
C GLN A 99 -1.89 -9.14 -2.42
N ASN A 100 -2.55 -8.89 -1.28
CA ASN A 100 -3.10 -9.89 -0.36
C ASN A 100 -4.62 -10.11 -0.52
N THR A 101 -5.27 -9.46 -1.49
CA THR A 101 -6.70 -9.59 -1.78
C THR A 101 -6.92 -10.19 -3.17
N GLU A 102 -8.04 -10.92 -3.34
CA GLU A 102 -8.44 -11.40 -4.66
C GLU A 102 -9.05 -10.26 -5.50
N PRO A 103 -8.90 -10.27 -6.82
CA PRO A 103 -8.21 -11.28 -7.65
C PRO A 103 -6.69 -11.09 -7.74
N ALA A 104 -6.12 -10.04 -7.14
CA ALA A 104 -4.71 -9.71 -7.28
C ALA A 104 -3.77 -10.85 -6.82
N THR A 105 -4.11 -11.55 -5.73
CA THR A 105 -3.32 -12.70 -5.25
C THR A 105 -3.22 -13.80 -6.30
N SER A 106 -4.36 -14.19 -6.88
CA SER A 106 -4.40 -15.22 -7.93
C SER A 106 -3.72 -14.77 -9.22
N ASN A 107 -3.84 -13.50 -9.60
CA ASN A 107 -3.19 -12.94 -10.80
C ASN A 107 -1.67 -12.98 -10.65
N TRP A 108 -1.11 -12.58 -9.51
CA TRP A 108 0.32 -12.64 -9.27
C TRP A 108 0.87 -14.07 -9.21
N GLN A 109 0.10 -15.01 -8.65
CA GLN A 109 0.46 -16.43 -8.73
C GLN A 109 0.48 -16.90 -10.19
N SER A 110 -0.50 -16.52 -11.01
CA SER A 110 -0.53 -16.86 -12.45
C SER A 110 0.69 -16.31 -13.19
N VAL A 111 1.08 -15.06 -12.92
CA VAL A 111 2.27 -14.43 -13.51
C VAL A 111 3.54 -15.22 -13.17
N ALA A 112 3.70 -15.62 -11.91
CA ALA A 112 4.82 -16.44 -11.48
C ALA A 112 4.82 -17.82 -12.14
N ASP A 113 3.66 -18.49 -12.20
CA ASP A 113 3.51 -19.82 -12.81
C ASP A 113 3.83 -19.79 -14.32
N GLN A 114 3.42 -18.75 -15.03
CA GLN A 114 3.74 -18.56 -16.46
C GLN A 114 5.24 -18.37 -16.66
N PHE A 115 5.89 -17.53 -15.86
CA PHE A 115 7.33 -17.33 -15.93
C PHE A 115 8.10 -18.64 -15.64
N MET A 116 7.72 -19.39 -14.60
CA MET A 116 8.32 -20.69 -14.26
C MET A 116 8.11 -21.73 -15.36
N ALA A 117 6.99 -21.69 -16.09
CA ALA A 117 6.76 -22.60 -17.22
C ALA A 117 7.74 -22.38 -18.38
N ASP A 118 8.11 -21.12 -18.62
CA ASP A 118 9.10 -20.76 -19.66
C ASP A 118 10.56 -20.89 -19.16
N HIS A 119 10.76 -20.90 -17.83
CA HIS A 119 12.06 -20.98 -17.17
C HIS A 119 12.11 -22.16 -16.18
N PRO A 120 12.16 -23.41 -16.65
CA PRO A 120 11.98 -24.61 -15.81
C PRO A 120 13.09 -24.85 -14.77
N ASN A 121 14.17 -24.09 -14.81
CA ASN A 121 15.19 -24.06 -13.75
C ASN A 121 14.91 -23.04 -12.64
N VAL A 122 13.91 -22.17 -12.80
CA VAL A 122 13.54 -21.13 -11.83
C VAL A 122 12.35 -21.58 -10.99
N THR A 123 12.43 -21.36 -9.68
CA THR A 123 11.33 -21.45 -8.73
C THR A 123 11.09 -20.06 -8.15
N ILE A 124 9.84 -19.61 -8.09
CA ILE A 124 9.46 -18.36 -7.46
C ILE A 124 8.68 -18.69 -6.17
N ASP A 125 9.27 -18.33 -5.04
CA ASP A 125 8.63 -18.43 -3.72
C ASP A 125 7.99 -17.10 -3.38
N ILE A 126 6.64 -17.07 -3.32
CA ILE A 126 5.88 -15.85 -3.06
C ILE A 126 5.55 -15.74 -1.58
N THR A 127 5.93 -14.61 -0.97
CA THR A 127 5.49 -14.22 0.37
C THR A 127 4.57 -13.01 0.27
N VAL A 128 3.30 -13.19 0.62
CA VAL A 128 2.28 -12.14 0.60
C VAL A 128 2.03 -11.66 2.02
N MET A 129 2.03 -10.34 2.22
CA MET A 129 1.79 -9.72 3.52
C MET A 129 0.80 -8.56 3.39
N GLU A 130 0.11 -8.26 4.48
CA GLU A 130 -0.59 -7.00 4.63
C GLU A 130 0.44 -5.84 4.67
N ASN A 131 0.02 -4.63 4.24
CA ASN A 131 0.89 -3.48 4.00
C ASN A 131 1.77 -3.10 5.22
N GLU A 132 1.17 -2.97 6.40
CA GLU A 132 1.93 -2.55 7.59
C GLU A 132 2.82 -3.68 8.12
N ALA A 133 2.37 -4.94 7.99
CA ALA A 133 3.19 -6.12 8.29
C ALA A 133 4.41 -6.21 7.37
N PHE A 134 4.23 -5.93 6.06
CA PHE A 134 5.32 -5.88 5.09
C PHE A 134 6.34 -4.80 5.45
N LYS A 135 5.90 -3.57 5.73
CA LYS A 135 6.78 -2.45 6.13
C LYS A 135 7.61 -2.81 7.36
N ALA A 136 7.01 -3.45 8.36
CA ALA A 136 7.71 -3.90 9.57
C ALA A 136 8.71 -5.03 9.27
N ALA A 137 8.34 -5.98 8.42
CA ALA A 137 9.20 -7.10 8.05
C ALA A 137 10.42 -6.63 7.25
N ILE A 138 10.23 -5.79 6.23
CA ILE A 138 11.34 -5.28 5.42
C ILE A 138 12.31 -4.43 6.24
N GLN A 139 11.81 -3.61 7.18
CA GLN A 139 12.65 -2.86 8.12
C GLN A 139 13.52 -3.78 8.98
N THR A 140 12.95 -4.89 9.44
CA THR A 140 13.68 -5.90 10.25
C THR A 140 14.77 -6.57 9.42
N ASN A 141 14.45 -6.95 8.18
CA ASN A 141 15.39 -7.58 7.26
C ASN A 141 16.52 -6.63 6.83
N MET A 142 16.19 -5.35 6.61
CA MET A 142 17.21 -4.31 6.37
C MET A 142 18.23 -4.20 7.52
N GLN A 143 17.76 -4.24 8.78
CA GLN A 143 18.64 -4.21 9.96
C GLN A 143 19.52 -5.45 10.05
N ALA A 144 19.02 -6.60 9.60
CA ALA A 144 19.79 -7.85 9.52
C ALA A 144 20.76 -7.86 8.33
N GLY A 145 20.57 -6.97 7.35
CA GLY A 145 21.32 -6.97 6.10
C GLY A 145 20.94 -8.12 5.17
N ASP A 146 19.75 -8.67 5.33
CA ASP A 146 19.23 -9.85 4.60
C ASP A 146 17.83 -9.49 4.05
N VAL A 147 17.77 -9.02 2.81
CA VAL A 147 16.54 -8.63 2.12
C VAL A 147 16.15 -9.69 1.10
N PRO A 148 14.84 -9.81 0.75
CA PRO A 148 14.37 -10.73 -0.29
C PRO A 148 15.02 -10.45 -1.66
N ASP A 149 14.98 -11.42 -2.58
CA ASP A 149 15.53 -11.27 -3.93
C ASP A 149 14.75 -10.23 -4.74
N LEU A 150 13.43 -10.25 -4.63
CA LEU A 150 12.54 -9.27 -5.27
C LEU A 150 11.48 -8.83 -4.25
N PHE A 151 11.26 -7.54 -4.08
CA PHE A 151 10.28 -7.09 -3.09
C PHE A 151 9.64 -5.76 -3.44
N GLN A 152 8.41 -5.60 -2.93
CA GLN A 152 7.60 -4.39 -3.08
C GLN A 152 8.35 -3.14 -2.62
N SER A 153 8.24 -2.08 -3.42
CA SER A 153 8.75 -0.75 -3.08
C SER A 153 7.86 0.33 -3.71
N TRP A 154 7.80 1.46 -3.06
CA TRP A 154 7.18 2.68 -3.60
C TRP A 154 8.22 3.67 -4.10
N GLY A 155 9.49 3.26 -4.14
CA GLY A 155 10.60 4.16 -4.49
C GLY A 155 10.87 5.22 -3.42
N GLY A 156 11.34 6.40 -3.84
CA GLY A 156 11.53 7.56 -2.95
C GLY A 156 12.56 7.35 -1.83
N GLY A 157 12.33 8.00 -0.69
CA GLY A 157 13.27 8.01 0.44
C GLY A 157 13.49 6.65 1.09
N GLY A 158 12.46 5.79 1.11
CA GLY A 158 12.58 4.43 1.60
C GLY A 158 13.55 3.59 0.78
N LEU A 159 13.44 3.68 -0.55
CA LEU A 159 14.37 3.00 -1.45
C LEU A 159 15.77 3.63 -1.38
N LEU A 160 15.90 4.95 -1.29
CA LEU A 160 17.19 5.61 -1.15
C LEU A 160 17.94 5.12 0.11
N GLN A 161 17.24 4.92 1.22
CA GLN A 161 17.83 4.35 2.43
C GLN A 161 18.36 2.92 2.20
N GLN A 162 17.66 2.11 1.41
CA GLN A 162 18.11 0.75 1.02
C GLN A 162 19.34 0.80 0.11
N VAL A 163 19.38 1.75 -0.82
CA VAL A 163 20.53 2.02 -1.71
C VAL A 163 21.76 2.42 -0.89
N ASP A 164 21.60 3.39 0.03
CA ASP A 164 22.69 3.87 0.89
C ASP A 164 23.24 2.77 1.83
N ALA A 165 22.38 1.86 2.22
CA ALA A 165 22.75 0.68 3.01
C ALA A 165 23.40 -0.45 2.16
N GLY A 166 23.39 -0.33 0.83
CA GLY A 166 23.93 -1.36 -0.07
C GLY A 166 23.10 -2.65 -0.08
N LEU A 167 21.78 -2.54 0.09
CA LEU A 167 20.87 -3.68 0.19
C LEU A 167 20.14 -4.03 -1.11
N VAL A 168 20.28 -3.21 -2.14
CA VAL A 168 19.64 -3.38 -3.46
C VAL A 168 20.66 -3.27 -4.58
N GLN A 169 20.41 -3.91 -5.70
CA GLN A 169 21.31 -3.94 -6.87
C GLN A 169 21.05 -2.74 -7.80
N ASP A 170 22.11 -2.18 -8.37
CA ASP A 170 22.04 -1.34 -9.56
C ASP A 170 21.78 -2.22 -10.79
N ILE A 171 20.57 -2.13 -11.33
CA ILE A 171 20.11 -2.91 -12.50
C ILE A 171 20.07 -2.07 -13.79
N SER A 172 20.67 -0.89 -13.80
CA SER A 172 20.65 0.04 -14.96
C SER A 172 21.12 -0.61 -16.26
N GLY A 173 22.09 -1.51 -16.16
CA GLY A 173 22.66 -2.19 -17.32
C GLY A 173 21.72 -3.18 -17.98
N GLU A 174 20.77 -3.71 -17.23
CA GLU A 174 19.88 -4.80 -17.62
C GLU A 174 18.50 -4.34 -18.07
N VAL A 175 18.03 -3.15 -17.59
CA VAL A 175 16.65 -2.70 -17.75
C VAL A 175 16.46 -1.54 -18.72
N GLY A 176 17.53 -1.01 -19.33
CA GLY A 176 17.47 0.16 -20.20
C GLY A 176 16.53 -0.02 -21.41
N ASP A 177 16.31 -1.24 -21.84
CA ASP A 177 15.42 -1.59 -22.96
C ASP A 177 13.93 -1.51 -22.60
N VAL A 178 13.56 -1.60 -21.33
CA VAL A 178 12.16 -1.55 -20.87
C VAL A 178 11.84 -0.29 -20.05
N ALA A 179 12.84 0.29 -19.39
CA ALA A 179 12.65 1.45 -18.52
C ALA A 179 12.08 2.67 -19.23
N ASP A 180 12.46 2.89 -20.51
CA ASP A 180 11.99 4.01 -21.33
C ASP A 180 10.48 3.95 -21.63
N ASP A 181 9.86 2.77 -21.55
CA ASP A 181 8.44 2.56 -21.80
C ASP A 181 7.58 2.65 -20.54
N LEU A 182 8.21 2.77 -19.38
CA LEU A 182 7.53 2.85 -18.09
C LEU A 182 7.34 4.30 -17.63
N THR A 183 6.20 4.54 -16.99
CA THR A 183 5.93 5.77 -16.24
C THR A 183 6.37 5.60 -14.80
N GLY A 184 7.09 6.58 -14.25
CA GLY A 184 7.46 6.60 -12.83
C GLY A 184 8.81 5.96 -12.46
N VAL A 185 9.62 5.53 -13.43
CA VAL A 185 10.98 4.97 -13.18
C VAL A 185 11.86 5.90 -12.34
N GLY A 186 11.66 7.22 -12.48
CA GLY A 186 12.41 8.21 -11.70
C GLY A 186 12.34 8.02 -10.18
N SER A 187 11.23 7.46 -9.65
CA SER A 187 11.09 7.14 -8.22
C SER A 187 11.98 5.96 -7.77
N PHE A 188 12.46 5.16 -8.73
CA PHE A 188 13.34 4.01 -8.51
C PHE A 188 14.79 4.26 -8.93
N SER A 189 15.14 5.52 -9.25
CA SER A 189 16.45 5.87 -9.80
C SER A 189 17.12 6.96 -8.96
N PHE A 190 18.38 6.75 -8.59
CA PHE A 190 19.20 7.70 -7.84
C PHE A 190 20.59 7.78 -8.46
N ASP A 191 21.17 8.97 -8.56
CA ASP A 191 22.52 9.21 -9.09
C ASP A 191 22.79 8.54 -10.47
N SER A 192 21.75 8.48 -11.32
CA SER A 192 21.75 7.83 -12.64
C SER A 192 21.82 6.30 -12.61
N ALA A 193 21.60 5.66 -11.46
CA ALA A 193 21.42 4.23 -11.32
C ALA A 193 19.94 3.90 -11.05
N THR A 194 19.47 2.75 -11.54
CA THR A 194 18.11 2.24 -11.38
C THR A 194 18.15 0.97 -10.53
N TYR A 195 17.31 0.89 -9.50
CA TYR A 195 17.32 -0.18 -8.49
C TYR A 195 16.06 -1.03 -8.50
N GLY A 196 15.06 -0.64 -9.29
CA GLY A 196 13.78 -1.34 -9.43
C GLY A 196 12.97 -0.76 -10.57
N LEU A 197 11.81 -1.36 -10.85
CA LEU A 197 10.90 -0.91 -11.90
C LEU A 197 9.48 -0.76 -11.34
N PRO A 198 8.75 0.29 -11.72
CA PRO A 198 7.33 0.44 -11.40
C PRO A 198 6.49 -0.53 -12.23
N TRP A 199 5.46 -1.12 -11.60
CA TRP A 199 4.48 -1.94 -12.29
C TRP A 199 3.09 -1.30 -12.36
N LYS A 200 2.79 -0.34 -11.45
CA LYS A 200 1.58 0.49 -11.52
C LYS A 200 1.86 1.94 -11.15
N VAL A 201 1.00 2.80 -11.65
CA VAL A 201 0.96 4.22 -11.30
C VAL A 201 -0.41 4.57 -10.76
N GLY A 202 -0.52 5.67 -10.02
CA GLY A 202 -1.81 6.07 -9.49
C GLY A 202 -1.88 7.49 -8.99
N MET A 203 -3.11 7.96 -8.86
CA MET A 203 -3.45 9.24 -8.28
C MET A 203 -4.54 9.06 -7.24
N VAL A 204 -4.42 9.77 -6.13
CA VAL A 204 -5.45 9.86 -5.10
C VAL A 204 -6.55 10.82 -5.57
N GLY A 205 -7.79 10.44 -5.32
CA GLY A 205 -8.97 11.26 -5.58
C GLY A 205 -10.16 10.74 -4.78
N PHE A 206 -11.30 11.38 -4.96
CA PHE A 206 -12.53 10.92 -4.30
C PHE A 206 -13.17 9.78 -5.06
N TRP A 207 -13.31 8.64 -4.41
CA TRP A 207 -14.22 7.59 -4.80
C TRP A 207 -15.54 7.82 -4.08
N TYR A 208 -16.66 7.85 -4.81
CA TYR A 208 -17.95 8.19 -4.21
C TYR A 208 -19.09 7.33 -4.72
N ASN A 209 -20.08 7.12 -3.86
CA ASN A 209 -21.31 6.43 -4.17
C ASN A 209 -22.32 7.43 -4.76
N LYS A 210 -22.54 7.35 -6.09
CA LYS A 210 -23.47 8.21 -6.82
C LYS A 210 -24.90 8.13 -6.30
N ASP A 211 -25.32 6.95 -5.82
CA ASP A 211 -26.67 6.73 -5.34
C ASP A 211 -26.91 7.46 -4.01
N LEU A 212 -25.92 7.48 -3.10
CA LEU A 212 -25.98 8.24 -1.86
C LEU A 212 -25.89 9.76 -2.10
N PHE A 213 -25.08 10.19 -3.08
CA PHE A 213 -25.03 11.58 -3.51
C PHE A 213 -26.38 12.03 -4.08
N GLU A 214 -27.01 11.27 -4.98
CA GLU A 214 -28.34 11.55 -5.53
C GLU A 214 -29.40 11.62 -4.42
N GLN A 215 -29.35 10.70 -3.44
CA GLN A 215 -30.23 10.72 -2.28
C GLN A 215 -30.14 12.04 -1.47
N ALA A 216 -28.93 12.62 -1.38
CA ALA A 216 -28.70 13.92 -0.73
C ALA A 216 -28.97 15.10 -1.65
N GLY A 217 -29.35 14.89 -2.91
CA GLY A 217 -29.58 15.94 -3.92
C GLY A 217 -28.26 16.51 -4.49
N LEU A 218 -27.17 15.76 -4.43
CA LEU A 218 -25.84 16.09 -4.95
C LEU A 218 -25.54 15.28 -6.21
N GLU A 219 -24.69 15.80 -7.10
CA GLU A 219 -24.30 15.10 -8.33
C GLU A 219 -22.92 14.40 -8.20
N ALA A 220 -21.96 15.10 -7.63
CA ALA A 220 -20.58 14.64 -7.46
C ALA A 220 -19.89 15.42 -6.33
N PRO A 221 -18.71 14.99 -5.83
CA PRO A 221 -17.88 15.80 -4.96
C PRO A 221 -17.59 17.18 -5.58
N ALA A 222 -17.61 18.23 -4.76
CA ALA A 222 -17.39 19.59 -5.21
C ALA A 222 -15.95 19.80 -5.71
N ASP A 223 -15.78 20.69 -6.68
CA ASP A 223 -14.50 21.08 -7.25
C ASP A 223 -13.74 22.14 -6.42
N THR A 224 -14.35 22.61 -5.32
CA THR A 224 -13.75 23.53 -4.35
C THR A 224 -13.82 22.98 -2.94
N TRP A 225 -12.81 23.29 -2.12
CA TRP A 225 -12.76 22.84 -0.71
C TRP A 225 -13.96 23.33 0.11
N ASP A 226 -14.32 24.61 -0.03
CA ASP A 226 -15.46 25.18 0.68
C ASP A 226 -16.77 24.48 0.28
N GLY A 227 -16.93 24.18 -1.02
CA GLY A 227 -18.07 23.41 -1.53
C GLY A 227 -18.10 21.98 -0.99
N LEU A 228 -16.94 21.32 -0.83
CA LEU A 228 -16.84 20.00 -0.20
C LEU A 228 -17.32 20.03 1.26
N LEU A 229 -16.91 21.05 2.04
CA LEU A 229 -17.37 21.20 3.43
C LEU A 229 -18.89 21.46 3.51
N GLU A 230 -19.48 22.21 2.56
CA GLU A 230 -20.92 22.39 2.46
C GLU A 230 -21.63 21.07 2.10
N GLN A 231 -21.05 20.25 1.22
CA GLN A 231 -21.60 18.93 0.87
C GLN A 231 -21.51 17.94 2.04
N VAL A 232 -20.45 17.98 2.85
CA VAL A 232 -20.36 17.21 4.11
C VAL A 232 -21.57 17.50 4.99
N GLN A 233 -21.95 18.77 5.18
CA GLN A 233 -23.13 19.12 5.96
C GLN A 233 -24.43 18.64 5.29
N THR A 234 -24.53 18.74 3.96
CA THR A 234 -25.72 18.30 3.21
C THR A 234 -25.93 16.78 3.35
N LEU A 235 -24.85 15.99 3.26
CA LEU A 235 -24.90 14.53 3.47
C LEU A 235 -25.35 14.20 4.90
N LYS A 236 -24.78 14.87 5.91
CA LYS A 236 -25.19 14.70 7.33
C LYS A 236 -26.66 15.03 7.54
N ASP A 237 -27.17 16.12 6.95
CA ASP A 237 -28.57 16.51 7.05
C ASP A 237 -29.51 15.48 6.37
N ALA A 238 -29.02 14.75 5.37
CA ALA A 238 -29.69 13.62 4.75
C ALA A 238 -29.58 12.31 5.57
N GLY A 239 -28.83 12.31 6.68
CA GLY A 239 -28.60 11.12 7.52
C GLY A 239 -27.58 10.14 6.91
N ILE A 240 -26.71 10.61 6.03
CA ILE A 240 -25.67 9.85 5.36
C ILE A 240 -24.32 10.22 5.98
N THR A 241 -23.51 9.23 6.36
CA THR A 241 -22.11 9.48 6.74
C THR A 241 -21.35 10.01 5.54
N PRO A 242 -20.72 11.20 5.62
CA PRO A 242 -20.09 11.80 4.45
C PRO A 242 -18.86 11.05 3.94
N ILE A 243 -17.96 10.68 4.84
CA ILE A 243 -16.60 10.23 4.48
C ILE A 243 -16.24 8.96 5.25
N ALA A 244 -15.66 7.97 4.56
CA ALA A 244 -14.94 6.87 5.19
C ALA A 244 -13.45 7.23 5.28
N VAL A 245 -12.79 6.85 6.40
CA VAL A 245 -11.34 6.98 6.58
C VAL A 245 -10.80 5.93 7.54
N GLY A 246 -9.69 5.29 7.20
CA GLY A 246 -8.96 4.32 8.01
C GLY A 246 -7.82 4.98 8.79
N ALA A 247 -8.13 5.87 9.74
CA ALA A 247 -7.12 6.64 10.45
C ALA A 247 -6.28 5.80 11.43
N GLY A 248 -6.70 4.56 11.74
CA GLY A 248 -5.93 3.62 12.54
C GLY A 248 -4.62 3.18 11.86
N ASP A 249 -4.63 2.97 10.55
CA ASP A 249 -3.44 2.69 9.75
C ASP A 249 -2.63 3.96 9.41
N LYS A 250 -3.16 5.14 9.75
CA LYS A 250 -2.56 6.48 9.61
C LYS A 250 -2.38 6.94 8.17
N TRP A 251 -1.89 6.06 7.26
CA TRP A 251 -1.60 6.44 5.88
C TRP A 251 -2.85 6.86 5.08
N PRO A 252 -4.08 6.34 5.27
CA PRO A 252 -5.24 6.91 4.59
C PRO A 252 -5.54 8.34 5.05
N ALA A 253 -5.40 8.60 6.35
CA ALA A 253 -5.60 9.94 6.91
C ALA A 253 -4.56 10.93 6.36
N HIS A 254 -3.28 10.53 6.18
CA HIS A 254 -2.25 11.44 5.71
C HIS A 254 -2.50 11.93 4.27
N PHE A 255 -3.29 11.21 3.46
CA PHE A 255 -3.65 11.66 2.12
C PHE A 255 -4.37 13.01 2.15
N TRP A 256 -5.21 13.25 3.14
CA TRP A 256 -5.90 14.53 3.33
C TRP A 256 -4.92 15.67 3.61
N TYR A 257 -4.04 15.48 4.60
CA TYR A 257 -3.06 16.49 4.96
C TYR A 257 -2.09 16.77 3.81
N SER A 258 -1.58 15.73 3.19
CA SER A 258 -0.63 15.83 2.08
C SER A 258 -1.24 16.49 0.85
N TYR A 259 -2.48 16.14 0.49
CA TYR A 259 -3.14 16.77 -0.66
C TYR A 259 -3.45 18.24 -0.39
N LEU A 260 -3.84 18.59 0.83
CA LEU A 260 -4.01 19.99 1.24
C LEU A 260 -2.68 20.76 1.17
N MET A 261 -1.56 20.11 1.53
CA MET A 261 -0.22 20.72 1.32
C MET A 261 0.04 20.98 -0.16
N VAL A 262 -0.25 20.02 -1.06
CA VAL A 262 -0.11 20.24 -2.51
C VAL A 262 -0.95 21.41 -2.98
N ARG A 263 -2.19 21.54 -2.52
CA ARG A 263 -3.08 22.65 -2.90
C ARG A 263 -2.66 24.00 -2.34
N LEU A 264 -2.13 24.04 -1.12
CA LEU A 264 -1.77 25.28 -0.44
C LEU A 264 -0.37 25.74 -0.76
N CYS A 265 0.60 24.84 -0.77
CA CYS A 265 2.00 25.18 -1.06
C CYS A 265 2.30 25.25 -2.56
N GLY A 266 1.55 24.51 -3.39
CA GLY A 266 1.84 24.32 -4.82
C GLY A 266 3.10 23.50 -5.07
N SER A 267 3.36 23.15 -6.33
CA SER A 267 4.53 22.37 -6.72
C SER A 267 5.85 23.02 -6.29
N ASP A 268 6.00 24.33 -6.44
CA ASP A 268 7.21 25.04 -6.03
C ASP A 268 7.45 24.90 -4.51
N GLY A 269 6.42 25.08 -3.70
CA GLY A 269 6.51 24.93 -2.24
C GLY A 269 6.80 23.49 -1.81
N MET A 270 6.23 22.50 -2.47
CA MET A 270 6.52 21.08 -2.21
C MET A 270 7.98 20.73 -2.55
N VAL A 271 8.50 21.27 -3.66
CA VAL A 271 9.93 21.12 -4.04
C VAL A 271 10.84 21.77 -2.99
N GLU A 272 10.51 22.97 -2.51
CA GLU A 272 11.29 23.62 -1.46
C GLU A 272 11.30 22.80 -0.15
N ILE A 273 10.15 22.23 0.26
CA ILE A 273 10.07 21.35 1.44
C ILE A 273 10.97 20.12 1.22
N ALA A 274 10.96 19.53 0.02
CA ALA A 274 11.83 18.41 -0.32
C ALA A 274 13.32 18.75 -0.26
N MET A 275 13.71 20.01 -0.53
CA MET A 275 15.10 20.45 -0.56
C MET A 275 15.66 20.79 0.82
N ASP A 276 14.86 21.37 1.70
CA ASP A 276 15.31 21.86 3.00
C ASP A 276 14.73 21.14 4.22
N ASN A 277 13.83 20.18 3.97
CA ASN A 277 13.13 19.39 4.99
C ASN A 277 12.39 20.25 6.03
N ASN A 278 11.98 21.45 5.65
CA ASN A 278 11.30 22.39 6.54
C ASN A 278 9.78 22.39 6.31
N PHE A 279 9.04 21.80 7.24
CA PHE A 279 7.58 21.77 7.27
C PHE A 279 6.97 22.94 8.05
N GLU A 280 7.76 23.75 8.77
CA GLU A 280 7.29 24.94 9.51
C GLU A 280 7.03 26.11 8.56
N ARG A 281 6.17 25.89 7.54
CA ARG A 281 5.76 26.88 6.55
C ARG A 281 4.29 27.21 6.73
N ASP A 282 3.92 28.47 6.45
CA ASP A 282 2.53 28.92 6.61
C ASP A 282 1.54 28.03 5.83
N CYS A 283 1.89 27.58 4.61
CA CYS A 283 1.02 26.73 3.79
C CYS A 283 0.83 25.31 4.38
N VAL A 284 1.85 24.76 5.05
CA VAL A 284 1.79 23.46 5.73
C VAL A 284 0.95 23.56 7.01
N ILE A 285 1.13 24.63 7.78
CA ILE A 285 0.34 24.92 8.97
C ILE A 285 -1.13 25.13 8.58
N GLU A 286 -1.40 25.88 7.50
CA GLU A 286 -2.75 26.05 6.97
C GLU A 286 -3.38 24.74 6.52
N ALA A 287 -2.60 23.82 5.92
CA ALA A 287 -3.07 22.48 5.56
C ALA A 287 -3.55 21.71 6.80
N GLY A 288 -2.77 21.73 7.89
CA GLY A 288 -3.18 21.15 9.17
C GLY A 288 -4.44 21.81 9.75
N GLN A 289 -4.59 23.12 9.65
CA GLN A 289 -5.81 23.80 10.08
C GLN A 289 -7.04 23.35 9.28
N LYS A 290 -6.91 23.16 7.96
CA LYS A 290 -8.02 22.65 7.13
C LYS A 290 -8.39 21.20 7.46
N VAL A 291 -7.43 20.37 7.89
CA VAL A 291 -7.74 19.05 8.45
C VAL A 291 -8.59 19.20 9.71
N LEU A 292 -8.18 20.05 10.66
CA LEU A 292 -8.97 20.30 11.89
C LEU A 292 -10.37 20.87 11.59
N ASP A 293 -10.47 21.79 10.62
CA ASP A 293 -11.76 22.36 10.19
C ASP A 293 -12.69 21.26 9.63
N LEU A 294 -12.16 20.29 8.87
CA LEU A 294 -12.91 19.14 8.40
C LEU A 294 -13.33 18.22 9.54
N VAL A 295 -12.40 17.85 10.42
CA VAL A 295 -12.66 17.00 11.60
C VAL A 295 -13.74 17.60 12.49
N ALA A 296 -13.73 18.93 12.67
CA ALA A 296 -14.74 19.65 13.47
C ALA A 296 -16.17 19.52 12.94
N LEU A 297 -16.35 19.14 11.66
CA LEU A 297 -17.67 18.83 11.09
C LEU A 297 -18.16 17.43 11.44
N ASP A 298 -17.33 16.59 12.09
CA ASP A 298 -17.63 15.20 12.40
C ASP A 298 -18.16 14.44 11.15
N PRO A 299 -17.34 14.33 10.08
CA PRO A 299 -17.78 13.80 8.80
C PRO A 299 -17.60 12.30 8.64
N PHE A 300 -16.85 11.65 9.56
CA PHE A 300 -16.37 10.29 9.41
C PHE A 300 -17.29 9.24 10.04
N GLN A 301 -17.11 7.98 9.64
CA GLN A 301 -17.78 6.85 10.28
C GLN A 301 -17.36 6.72 11.75
N GLU A 302 -18.23 6.12 12.56
CA GLU A 302 -17.93 5.84 13.97
C GLU A 302 -16.70 4.95 14.11
N GLY A 303 -15.78 5.30 15.01
CA GLY A 303 -14.56 4.51 15.28
C GLY A 303 -13.41 4.72 14.28
N TYR A 304 -13.50 5.67 13.36
CA TYR A 304 -12.52 5.93 12.30
C TYR A 304 -11.07 6.07 12.78
N LEU A 305 -10.84 6.56 13.99
CA LEU A 305 -9.48 6.71 14.57
C LEU A 305 -8.78 5.37 14.83
N GLY A 306 -9.55 4.29 14.99
CA GLY A 306 -9.01 2.95 15.19
C GLY A 306 -9.29 2.02 14.02
N ALA A 307 -10.02 2.48 13.01
CA ALA A 307 -10.34 1.69 11.83
C ALA A 307 -9.12 1.59 10.91
N GLY A 308 -8.83 0.38 10.44
CA GLY A 308 -7.82 0.15 9.40
C GLY A 308 -8.37 0.44 8.01
N TRP A 309 -7.50 0.37 7.01
CA TRP A 309 -7.87 0.48 5.60
C TRP A 309 -8.69 -0.73 5.14
N ASP A 310 -8.06 -1.91 5.18
CA ASP A 310 -8.58 -3.13 4.56
C ASP A 310 -9.19 -4.07 5.60
N ALA A 311 -10.32 -3.65 6.17
CA ALA A 311 -11.08 -4.44 7.14
C ALA A 311 -12.58 -4.30 6.87
N PRO A 312 -13.41 -5.32 7.21
CA PRO A 312 -14.86 -5.26 7.02
C PRO A 312 -15.55 -4.11 7.75
N ASP A 313 -15.00 -3.65 8.88
CA ASP A 313 -15.41 -2.49 9.68
C ASP A 313 -14.46 -1.29 9.52
N GLY A 314 -13.50 -1.40 8.59
CA GLY A 314 -12.57 -0.34 8.21
C GLY A 314 -13.10 0.57 7.11
N GLU A 315 -12.19 1.30 6.47
CA GLU A 315 -12.52 2.25 5.40
C GLU A 315 -13.12 1.56 4.18
N SER A 316 -12.41 0.56 3.62
CA SER A 316 -12.86 -0.18 2.43
C SER A 316 -14.18 -0.92 2.67
N GLY A 317 -14.33 -1.56 3.84
CA GLY A 317 -15.56 -2.25 4.22
C GLY A 317 -16.73 -1.27 4.43
N THR A 318 -16.49 -0.09 4.98
CA THR A 318 -17.49 0.98 5.12
C THR A 318 -17.99 1.43 3.76
N MET A 319 -17.09 1.71 2.80
CA MET A 319 -17.46 2.08 1.43
C MET A 319 -18.21 0.94 0.73
N ALA A 320 -17.70 -0.28 0.78
CA ALA A 320 -18.30 -1.46 0.16
C ALA A 320 -19.77 -1.65 0.59
N ASN A 321 -20.05 -1.49 1.88
CA ASN A 321 -21.37 -1.64 2.48
C ASN A 321 -22.23 -0.36 2.44
N GLN A 322 -21.83 0.66 1.67
CA GLN A 322 -22.54 1.93 1.55
C GLN A 322 -22.70 2.65 2.90
N GLY A 323 -21.77 2.44 3.82
CA GLY A 323 -21.74 3.06 5.15
C GLY A 323 -21.29 4.51 5.14
N ALA A 324 -20.64 4.96 4.04
CA ALA A 324 -20.26 6.34 3.81
C ALA A 324 -20.46 6.71 2.33
N ALA A 325 -20.56 8.02 2.04
CA ALA A 325 -20.83 8.53 0.71
C ALA A 325 -19.56 8.60 -0.17
N MET A 326 -18.40 8.84 0.40
CA MET A 326 -17.11 8.94 -0.31
C MET A 326 -15.94 8.60 0.58
N ASP A 327 -14.78 8.34 -0.05
CA ASP A 327 -13.47 8.31 0.58
C ASP A 327 -12.42 9.03 -0.28
N LEU A 328 -11.25 9.31 0.29
CA LEU A 328 -10.11 9.89 -0.42
C LEU A 328 -9.04 8.83 -0.58
N MET A 329 -9.02 8.17 -1.74
CA MET A 329 -8.19 6.97 -1.94
C MET A 329 -7.55 6.94 -3.33
N GLY A 330 -6.52 6.09 -3.47
CA GLY A 330 -5.88 5.80 -4.75
C GLY A 330 -6.74 4.91 -5.66
N GLN A 331 -6.24 4.67 -6.86
CA GLN A 331 -6.94 3.88 -7.90
C GLN A 331 -7.25 2.43 -7.50
N TRP A 332 -6.67 1.91 -6.43
CA TRP A 332 -6.94 0.58 -5.88
C TRP A 332 -8.21 0.49 -5.03
N GLY A 333 -8.78 1.63 -4.61
CA GLY A 333 -9.97 1.68 -3.75
C GLY A 333 -11.11 0.81 -4.25
N PRO A 334 -11.55 0.94 -5.53
CA PRO A 334 -12.66 0.16 -6.08
C PRO A 334 -12.52 -1.34 -5.93
N GLY A 335 -11.31 -1.85 -6.10
CA GLY A 335 -11.07 -3.27 -5.94
C GLY A 335 -11.11 -3.76 -4.51
N ALA A 336 -10.60 -2.97 -3.59
CA ALA A 336 -10.77 -3.29 -2.19
C ALA A 336 -12.26 -3.31 -1.79
N PHE A 337 -13.09 -2.38 -2.30
CA PHE A 337 -14.54 -2.40 -2.06
C PHE A 337 -15.20 -3.66 -2.60
N ALA A 338 -14.84 -4.07 -3.82
CA ALA A 338 -15.34 -5.31 -4.43
C ALA A 338 -14.92 -6.53 -3.61
N SER A 339 -13.66 -6.62 -3.21
CA SER A 339 -13.11 -7.70 -2.39
C SER A 339 -13.84 -7.85 -1.05
N GLN A 340 -14.17 -6.75 -0.38
CA GLN A 340 -14.95 -6.78 0.87
C GLN A 340 -16.33 -7.41 0.71
N LEU A 341 -16.89 -7.41 -0.50
CA LEU A 341 -18.16 -8.05 -0.85
C LEU A 341 -17.99 -9.44 -1.46
N GLY A 342 -16.76 -9.93 -1.60
CA GLY A 342 -16.45 -11.19 -2.28
C GLY A 342 -16.70 -11.13 -3.79
N LEU A 343 -16.55 -9.96 -4.40
CA LEU A 343 -16.67 -9.72 -5.84
C LEU A 343 -15.28 -9.67 -6.47
N ASP A 344 -15.16 -10.18 -7.69
CA ASP A 344 -13.90 -10.18 -8.43
C ASP A 344 -13.62 -8.81 -9.06
N ASN A 345 -14.65 -8.00 -9.34
CA ASN A 345 -14.51 -6.73 -10.07
C ASN A 345 -15.34 -5.60 -9.46
N ALA A 346 -14.79 -4.39 -9.49
CA ALA A 346 -15.48 -3.18 -9.03
C ALA A 346 -16.72 -2.80 -9.86
N VAL A 347 -16.79 -3.23 -11.12
CA VAL A 347 -17.97 -3.01 -11.97
C VAL A 347 -19.20 -3.79 -11.50
N ASP A 348 -19.01 -4.81 -10.67
CA ASP A 348 -20.07 -5.63 -10.09
C ASP A 348 -20.58 -5.10 -8.73
N LEU A 349 -20.07 -3.97 -8.25
CA LEU A 349 -20.56 -3.33 -7.04
C LEU A 349 -22.08 -3.11 -7.13
N PRO A 350 -22.84 -3.36 -6.04
CA PRO A 350 -24.31 -3.24 -6.06
C PRO A 350 -24.81 -1.78 -6.02
N TRP A 351 -23.93 -0.82 -6.23
CA TRP A 351 -24.20 0.62 -6.27
C TRP A 351 -23.31 1.31 -7.31
N ASN A 352 -23.65 2.53 -7.70
CA ASN A 352 -22.98 3.26 -8.76
C ASN A 352 -21.76 4.00 -8.24
N LEU A 353 -20.56 3.53 -8.62
CA LEU A 353 -19.29 4.16 -8.28
C LEU A 353 -19.01 5.37 -9.18
N GLY A 354 -18.39 6.40 -8.60
CA GLY A 354 -17.83 7.54 -9.31
C GLY A 354 -16.45 7.90 -8.79
N TRP A 355 -15.71 8.66 -9.60
CA TRP A 355 -14.43 9.24 -9.22
C TRP A 355 -14.43 10.75 -9.51
N ALA A 356 -13.75 11.51 -8.64
CA ALA A 356 -13.52 12.94 -8.80
C ALA A 356 -12.13 13.34 -8.27
N PRO A 357 -11.44 14.32 -8.90
CA PRO A 357 -10.17 14.81 -8.40
C PRO A 357 -10.36 15.58 -7.08
N PHE A 358 -9.26 15.74 -6.32
CA PHE A 358 -9.26 16.58 -5.11
C PHE A 358 -9.51 18.05 -5.45
N PRO A 359 -10.33 18.76 -4.69
CA PRO A 359 -10.79 20.11 -4.99
C PRO A 359 -9.68 21.16 -4.95
N GLU A 360 -9.96 22.31 -5.57
CA GLU A 360 -9.17 23.52 -5.39
C GLU A 360 -9.36 24.09 -3.97
N VAL A 361 -8.28 24.67 -3.43
CA VAL A 361 -8.32 25.38 -2.14
C VAL A 361 -8.13 26.86 -2.37
N ALA A 362 -9.12 27.66 -2.03
CA ALA A 362 -9.08 29.10 -2.24
C ALA A 362 -7.90 29.76 -1.52
N GLY A 363 -7.12 30.55 -2.22
CA GLY A 363 -5.93 31.24 -1.70
C GLY A 363 -4.67 30.39 -1.70
N GLY A 364 -4.76 29.09 -2.02
CA GLY A 364 -3.59 28.25 -2.20
C GLY A 364 -2.79 28.58 -3.46
N ALA A 365 -1.53 28.20 -3.50
CA ALA A 365 -0.63 28.34 -4.64
C ALA A 365 -0.76 27.20 -5.67
N GLY A 366 -1.28 26.05 -5.24
CA GLY A 366 -1.45 24.87 -6.08
C GLY A 366 -2.65 24.98 -7.02
N VAL A 367 -2.58 24.26 -8.13
CA VAL A 367 -3.57 24.26 -9.20
C VAL A 367 -4.13 22.85 -9.42
N PRO A 368 -5.31 22.67 -10.09
CA PRO A 368 -5.92 21.36 -10.30
C PRO A 368 -5.04 20.34 -11.04
N THR A 369 -4.10 20.82 -11.85
CA THR A 369 -3.14 19.97 -12.58
C THR A 369 -1.92 19.54 -11.73
N GLU A 370 -1.92 19.82 -10.45
CA GLU A 370 -0.96 19.31 -9.48
C GLU A 370 -1.62 18.22 -8.66
N GLY A 371 -1.15 16.99 -8.77
CA GLY A 371 -1.74 15.82 -8.14
C GLY A 371 -0.94 15.29 -6.96
N PHE A 372 -1.56 14.37 -6.26
CA PHE A 372 -0.96 13.56 -5.20
C PHE A 372 -1.21 12.09 -5.51
N GLY A 373 -0.17 11.27 -5.43
CA GLY A 373 -0.26 9.87 -5.80
C GLY A 373 1.10 9.21 -5.75
N GLY A 374 1.31 8.18 -6.57
CA GLY A 374 2.61 7.52 -6.58
C GLY A 374 2.70 6.36 -7.54
N VAL A 375 3.71 5.56 -7.32
CA VAL A 375 4.02 4.37 -8.07
C VAL A 375 4.23 3.21 -7.12
N ASP A 376 3.87 2.01 -7.56
CA ASP A 376 4.28 0.77 -6.91
C ASP A 376 5.19 0.03 -7.87
N GLY A 377 6.22 -0.58 -7.34
CA GLY A 377 7.19 -1.33 -8.11
C GLY A 377 7.84 -2.43 -7.29
N PHE A 378 8.78 -3.08 -7.91
CA PHE A 378 9.65 -4.04 -7.24
C PHE A 378 11.10 -3.63 -7.38
N VAL A 379 11.86 -3.88 -6.33
CA VAL A 379 13.31 -3.65 -6.28
C VAL A 379 14.04 -4.99 -6.12
N VAL A 380 15.27 -5.03 -6.63
CA VAL A 380 16.09 -6.25 -6.65
C VAL A 380 17.06 -6.22 -5.49
N GLY A 381 16.98 -7.23 -4.62
CA GLY A 381 17.86 -7.40 -3.46
C GLY A 381 19.31 -7.59 -3.84
N LYS A 382 20.22 -7.21 -2.93
CA LYS A 382 21.67 -7.19 -3.18
C LYS A 382 22.29 -8.54 -3.56
N ASP A 383 21.72 -9.64 -3.09
CA ASP A 383 22.21 -11.01 -3.30
C ASP A 383 21.33 -11.79 -4.31
N ALA A 384 20.33 -11.13 -4.92
CA ALA A 384 19.40 -11.75 -5.85
C ALA A 384 20.10 -12.31 -7.11
N PRO A 385 19.64 -13.45 -7.60
CA PRO A 385 20.16 -14.02 -8.85
C PRO A 385 19.74 -13.18 -10.07
N PRO A 386 20.48 -13.28 -11.20
CA PRO A 386 20.16 -12.55 -12.43
C PRO A 386 18.71 -12.79 -12.93
N GLU A 387 18.18 -13.97 -12.70
CA GLU A 387 16.80 -14.37 -13.06
C GLU A 387 15.74 -13.51 -12.35
N ALA A 388 16.07 -12.89 -11.21
CA ALA A 388 15.18 -11.95 -10.54
C ALA A 388 14.98 -10.66 -11.37
N VAL A 389 16.02 -10.18 -12.07
CA VAL A 389 15.90 -9.05 -12.99
C VAL A 389 15.11 -9.45 -14.24
N GLU A 390 15.30 -10.67 -14.76
CA GLU A 390 14.53 -11.21 -15.89
C GLU A 390 13.05 -11.31 -15.52
N PHE A 391 12.74 -11.80 -14.31
CA PHE A 391 11.36 -11.86 -13.81
C PHE A 391 10.77 -10.47 -13.61
N LEU A 392 11.51 -9.50 -13.09
CA LEU A 392 11.06 -8.12 -12.97
C LEU A 392 10.74 -7.50 -14.34
N LYS A 393 11.58 -7.73 -15.37
CA LYS A 393 11.31 -7.30 -16.75
C LYS A 393 10.06 -7.96 -17.32
N TYR A 394 9.84 -9.24 -17.01
CA TYR A 394 8.62 -9.96 -17.40
C TYR A 394 7.38 -9.34 -16.76
N ILE A 395 7.39 -9.04 -15.45
CA ILE A 395 6.30 -8.36 -14.73
C ILE A 395 5.90 -7.05 -15.40
N VAL A 396 6.87 -6.25 -15.85
CA VAL A 396 6.60 -4.94 -16.45
C VAL A 396 6.43 -4.97 -17.96
N SER A 397 6.45 -6.17 -18.59
CA SER A 397 6.20 -6.32 -20.02
C SER A 397 4.78 -5.90 -20.40
N PRO A 398 4.55 -5.41 -21.64
CA PRO A 398 3.22 -4.97 -22.06
C PRO A 398 2.14 -6.04 -21.92
N ASP A 399 2.47 -7.30 -22.17
CA ASP A 399 1.50 -8.40 -22.15
C ASP A 399 1.06 -8.73 -20.71
N VAL A 400 2.01 -8.87 -19.77
CA VAL A 400 1.70 -9.07 -18.35
C VAL A 400 0.97 -7.87 -17.77
N GLN A 401 1.41 -6.66 -18.12
CA GLN A 401 0.76 -5.43 -17.66
C GLN A 401 -0.69 -5.31 -18.15
N ARG A 402 -1.01 -5.77 -19.38
CA ARG A 402 -2.41 -5.87 -19.87
C ARG A 402 -3.20 -6.89 -19.08
N GLU A 403 -2.62 -8.05 -18.78
CA GLU A 403 -3.29 -9.12 -18.03
C GLU A 403 -3.70 -8.64 -16.63
N ILE A 404 -2.76 -8.09 -15.86
CA ILE A 404 -3.03 -7.65 -14.50
C ILE A 404 -3.85 -6.35 -14.41
N SER A 405 -3.91 -5.54 -15.50
CA SER A 405 -4.67 -4.28 -15.52
C SER A 405 -6.16 -4.48 -15.77
N ILE A 406 -6.60 -5.67 -16.19
CA ILE A 406 -8.02 -5.96 -16.38
C ILE A 406 -8.79 -5.78 -15.07
N ASP A 407 -8.16 -6.08 -13.94
CA ASP A 407 -8.80 -6.14 -12.64
C ASP A 407 -8.55 -4.90 -11.77
N GLN A 408 -7.68 -3.95 -12.13
CA GLN A 408 -7.56 -2.71 -11.36
C GLN A 408 -6.37 -1.77 -11.58
N PRO A 409 -5.10 -2.18 -11.71
CA PRO A 409 -4.05 -1.18 -11.65
C PRO A 409 -3.95 -0.40 -12.97
N LEU A 410 -3.65 0.88 -12.85
CA LEU A 410 -3.20 1.63 -14.01
C LEU A 410 -1.77 1.18 -14.32
N PRO A 411 -1.51 0.59 -15.51
CA PRO A 411 -0.21 0.03 -15.82
C PRO A 411 0.87 1.11 -15.86
N ALA A 412 2.05 0.79 -15.35
CA ALA A 412 3.21 1.64 -15.53
C ALA A 412 3.70 1.62 -16.98
N ASN A 413 3.54 0.48 -17.66
CA ASN A 413 3.91 0.33 -19.07
C ASN A 413 2.90 1.05 -19.97
N ARG A 414 3.37 2.07 -20.69
CA ARG A 414 2.52 2.90 -21.56
C ARG A 414 1.90 2.13 -22.73
N GLU A 415 2.52 1.03 -23.17
CA GLU A 415 1.97 0.18 -24.23
C GLU A 415 0.78 -0.66 -23.77
N ALA A 416 0.59 -0.81 -22.45
CA ALA A 416 -0.54 -1.54 -21.85
C ALA A 416 -1.74 -0.62 -21.50
N ALA A 417 -1.67 0.67 -21.78
CA ALA A 417 -2.73 1.62 -21.43
C ALA A 417 -4.09 1.30 -22.06
N ASP A 418 -4.11 0.56 -23.17
CA ASP A 418 -5.33 0.11 -23.85
C ASP A 418 -6.13 -0.98 -23.08
N ALA A 419 -5.53 -1.59 -22.05
CA ALA A 419 -6.21 -2.53 -21.17
C ALA A 419 -7.14 -1.85 -20.15
N VAL A 420 -6.93 -0.57 -19.86
CA VAL A 420 -7.79 0.19 -18.94
C VAL A 420 -9.13 0.48 -19.63
N THR A 421 -10.19 -0.22 -19.25
CA THR A 421 -11.51 -0.11 -19.86
C THR A 421 -12.61 0.35 -18.89
N ASP A 422 -12.40 0.22 -17.58
CA ASP A 422 -13.34 0.74 -16.58
C ASP A 422 -13.45 2.27 -16.67
N PRO A 423 -14.68 2.84 -16.77
CA PRO A 423 -14.86 4.29 -16.94
C PRO A 423 -14.28 5.15 -15.82
N ASN A 424 -14.25 4.63 -14.57
CA ASN A 424 -13.71 5.37 -13.43
C ASN A 424 -12.18 5.31 -13.45
N GLN A 425 -11.59 4.16 -13.78
CA GLN A 425 -10.15 4.04 -13.97
C GLN A 425 -9.65 4.88 -15.16
N LEU A 426 -10.42 4.95 -16.25
CA LEU A 426 -10.13 5.86 -17.36
C LEU A 426 -10.15 7.32 -16.91
N ALA A 427 -11.07 7.73 -16.02
CA ALA A 427 -11.10 9.08 -15.49
C ALA A 427 -9.85 9.39 -14.63
N VAL A 428 -9.37 8.43 -13.82
CA VAL A 428 -8.09 8.56 -13.10
C VAL A 428 -6.92 8.69 -14.08
N PHE A 429 -6.88 7.86 -15.12
CA PHE A 429 -5.83 7.87 -16.13
C PHE A 429 -5.80 9.19 -16.92
N GLU A 430 -6.97 9.70 -17.31
CA GLU A 430 -7.12 11.02 -17.93
C GLU A 430 -6.63 12.13 -17.00
N GLY A 431 -7.00 12.07 -15.70
CA GLY A 431 -6.51 12.98 -14.67
C GLY A 431 -4.98 12.98 -14.58
N LEU A 432 -4.37 11.80 -14.47
CA LEU A 432 -2.91 11.63 -14.45
C LEU A 432 -2.24 12.24 -15.69
N SER A 433 -2.82 12.02 -16.88
CA SER A 433 -2.26 12.52 -18.15
C SER A 433 -2.23 14.05 -18.26
N GLN A 434 -3.06 14.75 -17.48
CA GLN A 434 -3.15 16.21 -17.44
C GLN A 434 -2.28 16.86 -16.37
N LEU A 435 -1.67 16.04 -15.48
CA LEU A 435 -0.86 16.57 -14.40
C LEU A 435 0.41 17.24 -14.93
N THR A 436 0.71 18.41 -14.36
CA THR A 436 1.98 19.12 -14.53
C THR A 436 2.96 18.83 -13.40
N PHE A 437 2.45 18.30 -12.29
CA PHE A 437 3.21 17.88 -11.12
C PHE A 437 2.46 16.77 -10.40
N LEU A 438 3.18 15.73 -9.98
CA LEU A 438 2.67 14.66 -9.12
C LEU A 438 3.55 14.59 -7.87
N GLN A 439 2.99 14.95 -6.71
CA GLN A 439 3.64 14.72 -5.43
C GLN A 439 3.48 13.25 -5.05
N GLN A 440 4.59 12.55 -4.88
CA GLN A 440 4.58 11.19 -4.35
C GLN A 440 4.12 11.20 -2.89
N TYR A 441 3.47 10.09 -2.44
CA TYR A 441 3.05 9.88 -1.06
C TYR A 441 4.15 10.32 -0.09
N LEU A 442 3.85 11.24 0.83
CA LEU A 442 4.88 11.86 1.67
C LEU A 442 5.53 10.85 2.62
N ASP A 443 4.79 9.83 3.04
CA ASP A 443 5.31 8.73 3.86
C ASP A 443 6.30 7.81 3.13
N GLN A 444 6.33 7.87 1.79
CA GLN A 444 7.24 7.14 0.92
C GLN A 444 8.31 8.05 0.27
N PHE A 445 7.94 9.30 0.03
CA PHE A 445 8.83 10.27 -0.61
C PHE A 445 10.02 10.64 0.27
N PHE A 446 9.77 10.84 1.57
CA PHE A 446 10.80 11.08 2.58
C PHE A 446 11.37 9.76 3.13
N THR A 447 12.39 9.86 4.01
CA THR A 447 12.88 8.67 4.72
C THR A 447 11.77 8.06 5.58
N PRO A 448 11.84 6.76 5.91
CA PRO A 448 10.82 6.10 6.75
C PRO A 448 10.58 6.79 8.10
N GLU A 449 11.60 7.42 8.68
CA GLU A 449 11.47 8.17 9.93
C GLU A 449 10.62 9.43 9.74
N VAL A 450 10.86 10.18 8.67
CA VAL A 450 10.11 11.41 8.35
C VAL A 450 8.71 11.06 7.88
N GLY A 451 8.58 10.09 6.99
CA GLY A 451 7.29 9.60 6.50
C GLY A 451 6.40 9.06 7.62
N GLY A 452 6.98 8.28 8.54
CA GLY A 452 6.30 7.82 9.74
C GLY A 452 5.84 8.97 10.64
N MET A 453 6.66 10.02 10.77
CA MET A 453 6.28 11.22 11.54
C MET A 453 5.14 12.01 10.84
N VAL A 454 5.11 12.09 9.50
CA VAL A 454 3.97 12.68 8.76
C VAL A 454 2.69 11.91 9.09
N ASN A 455 2.73 10.58 9.04
CA ASN A 455 1.61 9.72 9.38
C ASN A 455 1.16 9.91 10.84
N ASP A 456 2.11 9.94 11.80
CA ASP A 456 1.82 10.10 13.22
C ASP A 456 1.18 11.46 13.52
N GLN A 457 1.73 12.55 12.98
CA GLN A 457 1.19 13.88 13.21
C GLN A 457 -0.18 14.09 12.56
N THR A 458 -0.39 13.47 11.39
CA THR A 458 -1.73 13.50 10.76
C THR A 458 -2.76 12.74 11.60
N ALA A 459 -2.42 11.57 12.13
CA ALA A 459 -3.33 10.85 13.02
C ALA A 459 -3.67 11.67 14.29
N LEU A 460 -2.71 12.42 14.83
CA LEU A 460 -2.96 13.34 15.94
C LEU A 460 -3.86 14.52 15.54
N LEU A 461 -3.72 15.08 14.33
CA LEU A 461 -4.63 16.11 13.81
C LEU A 461 -6.06 15.57 13.67
N PHE A 462 -6.22 14.34 13.13
CA PHE A 462 -7.53 13.68 13.03
C PHE A 462 -8.16 13.39 14.40
N GLY A 463 -7.35 13.20 15.43
CA GLY A 463 -7.81 13.05 16.81
C GLY A 463 -7.97 14.35 17.59
N ASP A 464 -7.77 15.53 16.98
CA ASP A 464 -7.73 16.85 17.65
C ASP A 464 -6.76 16.84 18.86
N ALA A 465 -5.61 16.14 18.72
CA ALA A 465 -4.64 15.89 19.77
C ALA A 465 -3.32 16.67 19.60
N THR A 466 -3.19 17.46 18.52
CA THR A 466 -2.03 18.32 18.24
C THR A 466 -2.49 19.60 17.53
N THR A 467 -1.65 20.64 17.55
CA THR A 467 -1.87 21.83 16.74
C THR A 467 -1.16 21.70 15.39
N PRO A 468 -1.60 22.41 14.33
CA PRO A 468 -0.90 22.43 13.05
C PRO A 468 0.57 22.86 13.17
N GLU A 469 0.87 23.83 14.03
CA GLU A 469 2.23 24.32 14.30
C GLU A 469 3.09 23.25 14.96
N ASP A 470 2.57 22.57 15.99
CA ASP A 470 3.29 21.50 16.68
C ASP A 470 3.53 20.29 15.76
N ALA A 471 2.53 19.95 14.91
CA ALA A 471 2.68 18.91 13.90
C ALA A 471 3.79 19.23 12.90
N ALA A 472 3.78 20.43 12.32
CA ALA A 472 4.81 20.88 11.37
C ALA A 472 6.20 20.90 12.02
N ALA A 473 6.31 21.37 13.27
CA ALA A 473 7.55 21.42 14.02
C ALA A 473 8.08 20.00 14.34
N ALA A 474 7.22 19.05 14.70
CA ALA A 474 7.61 17.66 14.96
C ALA A 474 8.17 16.99 13.69
N ILE A 475 7.53 17.17 12.53
CA ILE A 475 7.99 16.62 11.26
C ILE A 475 9.34 17.25 10.89
N THR A 476 9.47 18.59 10.98
CA THR A 476 10.72 19.31 10.70
C THR A 476 11.88 18.84 11.60
N ALA A 477 11.61 18.65 12.90
CA ALA A 477 12.62 18.19 13.84
C ALA A 477 13.12 16.77 13.50
N THR A 478 12.24 15.89 13.03
CA THR A 478 12.60 14.54 12.58
C THR A 478 13.43 14.58 11.29
N ALA A 479 13.07 15.45 10.35
CA ALA A 479 13.75 15.58 9.07
C ALA A 479 15.14 16.27 9.15
N GLY A 480 15.37 17.05 10.20
CA GLY A 480 16.63 17.77 10.45
C GLY A 480 17.62 17.05 11.36
N GLY A 481 17.32 15.82 11.82
CA GLY A 481 18.08 15.01 12.78
C GLY A 481 19.26 14.21 12.21
#